data_ef0423f098a08e95ead94e591168669d
#
_entry.id   ef0423f098a08e95ead94e591168669d
#
_cell.length_a   1.000
_cell.length_b   1.000
_cell.length_c   1.000
_cell.angle_alpha   90.00
_cell.angle_beta   90.00
_cell.angle_gamma   90.00
#
_symmetry.space_group_name_H-M   'P 1'
#
loop_
_entity.id
_entity.type
_entity.pdbx_description
1 polymer ?
#
loop_
_entity_poly.entity_id
_entity_poly.type
_entity_poly.pdbx_seq_one_letter_code
_entity_poly.pdbx_strand_id
1 'polypeptide(L)'
;MYASAERRSPGRTTLRHVWAVSDIVRSMSRAVPGLLITMLEEHRRTPRPVVVCALVLTAASCARQSTPSADRRSTLTVSVVGTSDLHGGVLAEDGRGGLALLDGYVRNLRAARQSDGGGVLLVDAGDMFQGTLESNLNEGQVVVAAYNALGYAAAAVGNHEFDYGPIGDRATPAGPQDDPRGALKSRAAEARFPFLAANIIDESTEMPVRWPNVQPSTIVDVAGVRVGIVGVTTSATLSATMAANTVGLAIAPLAPTLAAEATRLRASGATVVIASAHAGGRCTAFENPSDLSSCGGDEEIFRVARALPGGVVDAIVAGHRHFGIAHEVAGIPIVSSYSGGRAFGRFDLIVDRQTGRVTSHRIFPPRDLCATQDPATRACARLSSGTALPSDYEGRPVAASADIDRILAPAVERARSVKGRRLNGRIADPLRRTNEESALGNLVADWARAAAGADVAIANSGGIRADLPAGPLTFGRLYAVTPFDNREMTLTLTGEELRRVIANNLQHRGSLILISGVRATAACGSGELRVTLRRDPGRTVTDTDRLRVATSDFLAAGGDGILTPVSPLRDVKDEGRVVRDGIADWIQRHGRTWRAAELLTAENRRLTFPGTRPVRCDRP
;
A
#
# COMPACT_ATOMS: atom_id res chain seq x y z
N MET A 1 32.15 -22.04 -50.92
CA MET A 1 32.83 -21.07 -51.79
C MET A 1 32.92 -19.80 -50.97
N TYR A 2 34.04 -19.56 -50.34
CA TYR A 2 35.06 -18.53 -50.61
C TYR A 2 34.49 -17.11 -50.52
N ALA A 3 35.04 -16.12 -49.81
CA ALA A 3 36.28 -15.84 -49.06
C ALA A 3 35.98 -14.68 -48.13
N SER A 4 36.41 -14.57 -46.91
CA SER A 4 37.71 -14.10 -46.33
C SER A 4 38.24 -12.75 -46.88
N ALA A 5 38.46 -11.79 -45.99
CA ALA A 5 39.59 -10.89 -45.80
C ALA A 5 39.16 -9.70 -44.91
N GLU A 6 39.72 -9.49 -43.86
CA GLU A 6 41.00 -9.04 -43.26
C GLU A 6 40.91 -7.67 -42.61
N ARG A 7 41.13 -7.65 -41.30
CA ARG A 7 41.93 -6.76 -40.44
C ARG A 7 42.36 -5.39 -40.94
N ARG A 8 42.13 -4.41 -40.07
CA ARG A 8 43.15 -3.48 -39.54
C ARG A 8 42.69 -2.70 -38.33
N SER A 9 43.37 -2.88 -37.21
CA SER A 9 43.60 -1.95 -36.13
C SER A 9 44.90 -1.15 -36.48
N PRO A 10 45.23 0.06 -36.03
CA PRO A 10 45.53 0.33 -34.64
C PRO A 10 45.26 1.80 -34.19
N GLY A 11 45.41 2.07 -32.90
CA GLY A 11 45.61 3.42 -32.41
C GLY A 11 45.35 3.62 -30.92
N ARG A 12 46.31 3.22 -30.09
CA ARG A 12 46.43 3.67 -28.69
C ARG A 12 46.73 5.15 -28.64
N THR A 13 46.07 5.89 -27.77
CA THR A 13 46.71 7.06 -27.12
C THR A 13 46.19 7.15 -25.68
N THR A 14 47.10 6.90 -24.78
CA THR A 14 47.05 7.18 -23.35
C THR A 14 47.24 8.65 -23.09
N LEU A 15 46.45 9.24 -22.22
CA LEU A 15 46.88 10.40 -21.43
C LEU A 15 46.27 10.33 -20.02
N ARG A 16 47.16 10.07 -19.09
CA ARG A 16 47.02 10.26 -17.64
C ARG A 16 46.94 11.75 -17.34
N HIS A 17 46.04 12.16 -16.47
CA HIS A 17 46.34 13.24 -15.54
C HIS A 17 45.75 12.92 -14.16
N VAL A 18 46.66 12.57 -13.29
CA VAL A 18 46.56 12.62 -11.84
C VAL A 18 47.01 14.01 -11.42
N TRP A 19 46.23 14.75 -10.65
CA TRP A 19 46.66 15.79 -9.72
C TRP A 19 45.67 15.81 -8.55
N ALA A 20 46.08 15.39 -7.48
CA ALA A 20 46.55 15.85 -6.19
C ALA A 20 45.63 16.86 -5.50
N VAL A 21 45.05 16.37 -4.40
CA VAL A 21 44.45 17.17 -3.32
C VAL A 21 45.61 17.55 -2.39
N SER A 22 45.83 18.82 -2.16
CA SER A 22 46.29 19.40 -0.90
C SER A 22 46.44 20.91 -1.02
N ASP A 23 46.22 21.57 0.12
CA ASP A 23 46.57 22.98 0.43
C ASP A 23 45.59 24.08 -0.05
N ILE A 24 44.62 24.39 0.84
CA ILE A 24 44.36 25.78 1.27
C ILE A 24 43.81 25.72 2.72
N VAL A 25 44.73 25.64 3.64
CA VAL A 25 44.59 26.13 5.04
C VAL A 25 45.81 27.02 5.28
N ARG A 26 45.61 28.31 5.23
CA ARG A 26 46.36 29.40 5.89
C ARG A 26 46.22 30.70 5.14
N SER A 27 45.48 31.60 5.68
CA SER A 27 45.77 33.04 5.78
C SER A 27 44.48 33.78 6.05
N MET A 28 44.31 34.25 7.24
CA MET A 28 44.34 35.65 7.64
C MET A 28 43.86 35.79 9.08
N SER A 29 44.84 35.83 9.97
CA SER A 29 44.76 36.54 11.26
C SER A 29 45.41 37.91 11.08
N ARG A 30 44.77 38.97 11.58
CA ARG A 30 45.15 40.35 11.89
C ARG A 30 44.03 41.30 11.42
N ALA A 31 43.46 42.21 12.23
CA ALA A 31 44.04 43.06 13.26
C ALA A 31 42.90 43.63 14.15
N VAL A 32 43.24 43.80 15.40
CA VAL A 32 42.68 44.70 16.43
C VAL A 32 43.21 46.13 16.13
N PRO A 33 42.70 47.30 16.63
CA PRO A 33 42.41 47.67 18.02
C PRO A 33 41.16 48.59 18.20
N GLY A 34 40.49 48.72 19.33
CA GLY A 34 40.84 49.38 20.57
C GLY A 34 40.07 50.65 20.80
N LEU A 35 39.46 50.81 21.98
CA LEU A 35 39.29 52.04 22.80
C LEU A 35 38.46 51.62 24.02
N LEU A 36 38.94 51.54 25.10
CA LEU A 36 39.44 52.18 26.32
C LEU A 36 38.82 53.55 26.68
N ILE A 37 38.64 53.76 27.98
CA ILE A 37 38.55 54.96 28.83
C ILE A 37 37.20 55.12 29.49
N THR A 38 37.14 54.85 30.81
CA THR A 38 37.48 55.57 32.07
C THR A 38 36.31 56.46 32.56
N MET A 39 35.94 56.44 33.77
CA MET A 39 36.42 57.00 35.05
C MET A 39 35.39 56.71 36.12
N LEU A 40 35.78 56.22 37.26
CA LEU A 40 36.26 56.83 38.50
C LEU A 40 35.22 57.65 39.27
N GLU A 41 35.13 57.19 40.51
CA GLU A 41 35.22 57.86 41.84
C GLU A 41 33.92 58.52 42.31
N GLU A 42 33.57 58.53 43.57
CA GLU A 42 34.18 58.59 44.88
C GLU A 42 33.05 58.54 45.95
N HIS A 43 33.20 58.07 47.07
CA HIS A 43 33.46 58.54 48.44
C HIS A 43 32.70 57.81 49.56
N ARG A 44 33.49 57.19 50.39
CA ARG A 44 33.58 57.29 51.87
C ARG A 44 32.33 57.43 52.74
N ARG A 45 32.16 56.55 53.73
CA ARG A 45 32.50 56.72 55.17
C ARG A 45 31.82 55.67 56.02
N THR A 46 32.67 55.04 56.85
CA THR A 46 32.30 54.23 58.03
C THR A 46 31.84 55.10 59.20
N PRO A 47 31.18 54.59 60.26
CA PRO A 47 31.93 53.86 61.28
C PRO A 47 31.18 52.65 61.93
N ARG A 48 31.99 51.80 62.55
CA ARG A 48 31.60 50.77 63.52
C ARG A 48 30.99 51.38 64.78
N PRO A 49 30.26 50.60 65.67
CA PRO A 49 30.85 49.62 66.50
C PRO A 49 30.02 48.41 67.03
N VAL A 50 30.68 47.46 67.62
CA VAL A 50 30.42 46.61 68.82
C VAL A 50 29.55 45.36 68.65
N VAL A 51 30.23 44.29 68.66
CA VAL A 51 30.18 42.96 69.33
C VAL A 51 29.00 42.73 70.29
N VAL A 52 28.26 41.65 70.06
CA VAL A 52 27.82 40.70 71.10
C VAL A 52 27.85 39.29 70.49
N CYS A 53 28.73 38.47 71.14
CA CYS A 53 28.73 37.01 70.91
C CYS A 53 27.50 36.38 71.54
N ALA A 54 26.75 35.61 70.72
CA ALA A 54 25.91 34.55 71.24
C ALA A 54 26.22 33.27 70.45
N LEU A 55 26.94 32.38 71.08
CA LEU A 55 27.14 30.99 70.65
C LEU A 55 25.77 30.28 70.68
N VAL A 56 25.24 29.93 69.56
CA VAL A 56 24.20 28.89 69.44
C VAL A 56 24.79 27.75 68.63
N LEU A 57 25.15 26.69 69.30
CA LEU A 57 25.45 25.39 68.69
C LEU A 57 24.15 24.86 68.07
N THR A 58 24.01 24.97 66.75
CA THR A 58 23.04 24.18 65.98
C THR A 58 23.77 23.08 65.25
N ALA A 59 23.47 21.86 65.66
CA ALA A 59 23.88 20.64 64.98
C ALA A 59 23.52 20.70 63.50
N ALA A 60 24.51 20.78 62.63
CA ALA A 60 24.35 20.59 61.19
C ALA A 60 24.01 19.13 60.91
N SER A 61 22.74 18.77 60.92
CA SER A 61 22.26 17.56 60.24
C SER A 61 22.54 17.72 58.75
N CYS A 62 23.53 17.01 58.24
CA CYS A 62 23.68 16.76 56.83
C CYS A 62 22.44 16.00 56.34
N ALA A 63 21.38 16.71 56.03
CA ALA A 63 20.35 16.19 55.15
C ALA A 63 21.00 16.02 53.76
N ARG A 64 21.41 14.80 53.45
CA ARG A 64 21.59 14.40 52.04
C ARG A 64 20.30 14.77 51.33
N GLN A 65 20.33 15.84 50.52
CA GLN A 65 19.35 16.03 49.48
C GLN A 65 19.51 14.82 48.56
N SER A 66 18.68 13.80 48.78
CA SER A 66 18.39 12.81 47.76
C SER A 66 17.80 13.61 46.59
N THR A 67 18.61 13.85 45.57
CA THR A 67 18.07 14.10 44.23
C THR A 67 16.95 13.10 43.98
N PRO A 68 15.75 13.51 43.59
CA PRO A 68 14.72 12.54 43.23
C PRO A 68 15.34 11.63 42.19
N SER A 69 15.54 10.37 42.51
CA SER A 69 15.80 9.36 41.51
C SER A 69 14.60 9.49 40.55
N ALA A 70 14.86 9.87 39.30
CA ALA A 70 13.85 9.75 38.26
C ALA A 70 13.32 8.32 38.39
N ASP A 71 12.09 8.20 38.78
CA ASP A 71 11.36 6.93 38.90
C ASP A 71 11.42 6.30 37.50
N ARG A 72 12.43 5.46 37.27
CA ARG A 72 12.55 4.70 36.03
C ARG A 72 11.39 3.74 36.08
N ARG A 73 10.29 4.10 35.41
CA ARG A 73 9.15 3.23 35.22
C ARG A 73 9.68 1.85 34.82
N SER A 74 9.21 0.81 35.47
CA SER A 74 9.58 -0.57 35.18
C SER A 74 9.27 -1.00 33.75
N THR A 75 8.40 -0.23 33.08
CA THR A 75 7.96 -0.46 31.70
C THR A 75 8.26 0.73 30.79
N LEU A 76 8.28 0.47 29.49
CA LEU A 76 8.29 1.46 28.42
C LEU A 76 7.21 1.14 27.40
N THR A 77 6.87 2.11 26.57
CA THR A 77 5.89 1.93 25.49
C THR A 77 6.59 1.92 24.13
N VAL A 78 6.38 0.85 23.37
CA VAL A 78 6.69 0.80 21.94
C VAL A 78 5.39 1.02 21.18
N SER A 79 5.24 2.20 20.55
CA SER A 79 4.11 2.48 19.67
C SER A 79 4.43 2.00 18.27
N VAL A 80 3.64 1.08 17.75
CA VAL A 80 3.75 0.59 16.37
C VAL A 80 2.72 1.29 15.52
N VAL A 81 3.19 1.95 14.47
CA VAL A 81 2.38 2.56 13.42
C VAL A 81 2.43 1.62 12.21
N GLY A 82 1.27 1.07 11.87
CA GLY A 82 1.09 0.18 10.74
C GLY A 82 0.41 0.92 9.57
N THR A 83 1.01 0.84 8.40
CA THR A 83 0.39 1.21 7.12
C THR A 83 0.28 -0.01 6.23
N SER A 84 -0.59 0.04 5.24
CA SER A 84 -0.76 -0.98 4.21
C SER A 84 -1.47 -0.39 3.01
N ASP A 85 -1.36 -1.07 1.87
CA ASP A 85 -2.19 -0.77 0.70
C ASP A 85 -2.13 0.73 0.32
N LEU A 86 -0.92 1.32 0.37
CA LEU A 86 -0.70 2.72 0.01
C LEU A 86 -1.14 2.98 -1.44
N HIS A 87 -0.87 2.02 -2.34
CA HIS A 87 -1.23 2.10 -3.76
C HIS A 87 -0.80 3.44 -4.39
N GLY A 88 0.41 3.89 -4.05
CA GLY A 88 0.95 5.17 -4.51
C GLY A 88 0.18 6.40 -4.03
N GLY A 89 -0.69 6.29 -3.03
CA GLY A 89 -1.45 7.38 -2.43
C GLY A 89 -0.59 8.34 -1.60
N VAL A 90 0.43 8.92 -2.24
CA VAL A 90 1.43 9.77 -1.57
C VAL A 90 0.95 11.17 -1.25
N LEU A 91 -0.12 11.63 -1.91
CA LEU A 91 -0.67 12.98 -1.75
C LEU A 91 -1.97 12.97 -0.94
N ALA A 92 -2.21 14.08 -0.23
CA ALA A 92 -3.50 14.34 0.37
C ALA A 92 -4.55 14.68 -0.71
N GLU A 93 -5.76 14.11 -0.57
CA GLU A 93 -6.93 14.47 -1.36
C GLU A 93 -7.95 15.18 -0.46
N ASP A 94 -8.35 16.39 -0.82
CA ASP A 94 -9.27 17.23 -0.02
C ASP A 94 -8.85 17.39 1.45
N GLY A 95 -7.55 17.45 1.72
CA GLY A 95 -7.00 17.59 3.08
C GLY A 95 -6.98 16.31 3.90
N ARG A 96 -7.18 15.16 3.29
CA ARG A 96 -7.12 13.82 3.92
C ARG A 96 -6.08 12.95 3.25
N GLY A 97 -5.30 12.22 4.05
CA GLY A 97 -4.30 11.27 3.57
C GLY A 97 -2.97 11.91 3.22
N GLY A 98 -2.11 11.12 2.59
CA GLY A 98 -0.82 11.52 2.08
C GLY A 98 0.34 11.44 3.08
N LEU A 99 1.54 11.22 2.55
CA LEU A 99 2.73 10.93 3.37
C LEU A 99 3.26 12.16 4.13
N ALA A 100 3.01 13.37 3.63
CA ALA A 100 3.39 14.59 4.35
C ALA A 100 2.58 14.78 5.65
N LEU A 101 1.28 14.45 5.63
CA LEU A 101 0.46 14.43 6.84
C LEU A 101 0.85 13.27 7.77
N LEU A 102 1.09 12.07 7.24
CA LEU A 102 1.55 10.93 8.03
C LEU A 102 2.81 11.31 8.83
N ASP A 103 3.78 11.98 8.21
CA ASP A 103 4.99 12.44 8.91
C ASP A 103 4.65 13.39 10.08
N GLY A 104 3.68 14.29 9.88
CA GLY A 104 3.21 15.18 10.95
C GLY A 104 2.67 14.41 12.17
N TYR A 105 1.82 13.41 11.93
CA TYR A 105 1.30 12.52 12.99
C TYR A 105 2.41 11.73 13.67
N VAL A 106 3.31 11.14 12.89
CA VAL A 106 4.43 10.33 13.41
C VAL A 106 5.40 11.17 14.21
N ARG A 107 5.72 12.39 13.80
CA ARG A 107 6.57 13.31 14.58
C ARG A 107 5.95 13.63 15.94
N ASN A 108 4.65 13.89 16.01
CA ASN A 108 3.96 14.12 17.26
C ASN A 108 4.02 12.89 18.19
N LEU A 109 3.81 11.69 17.62
CA LEU A 109 3.91 10.44 18.36
C LEU A 109 5.33 10.18 18.86
N ARG A 110 6.36 10.41 18.02
CA ARG A 110 7.77 10.30 18.41
C ARG A 110 8.10 11.23 19.56
N ALA A 111 7.61 12.49 19.51
CA ALA A 111 7.82 13.43 20.61
C ALA A 111 7.12 12.98 21.90
N ALA A 112 5.93 12.39 21.82
CA ALA A 112 5.24 11.81 22.98
C ALA A 112 6.02 10.62 23.56
N ARG A 113 6.48 9.70 22.72
CA ARG A 113 7.29 8.53 23.16
C ARG A 113 8.65 8.95 23.74
N GLN A 114 9.30 9.95 23.15
CA GLN A 114 10.55 10.48 23.68
C GLN A 114 10.37 11.02 25.11
N SER A 115 9.23 11.65 25.42
CA SER A 115 8.96 12.20 26.76
C SER A 115 8.72 11.12 27.83
N ASP A 116 8.29 9.92 27.46
CA ASP A 116 8.06 8.79 28.37
C ASP A 116 9.15 7.70 28.31
N GLY A 117 10.18 7.92 27.52
CA GLY A 117 11.31 6.98 27.34
C GLY A 117 10.97 5.74 26.53
N GLY A 118 9.91 5.80 25.75
CA GLY A 118 9.50 4.79 24.77
C GLY A 118 10.01 5.08 23.36
N GLY A 119 9.49 4.34 22.39
CA GLY A 119 9.88 4.47 20.98
C GLY A 119 8.71 4.29 20.01
N VAL A 120 8.92 4.67 18.75
CA VAL A 120 7.96 4.50 17.65
C VAL A 120 8.58 3.64 16.56
N LEU A 121 7.84 2.64 16.11
CA LEU A 121 8.19 1.74 15.02
C LEU A 121 7.18 1.91 13.88
N LEU A 122 7.67 2.20 12.68
CA LEU A 122 6.85 2.25 11.46
C LEU A 122 7.05 0.96 10.67
N VAL A 123 5.95 0.30 10.31
CA VAL A 123 5.93 -0.94 9.53
C VAL A 123 4.85 -0.85 8.46
N ASP A 124 5.16 -1.27 7.23
CA ASP A 124 4.20 -1.36 6.14
C ASP A 124 3.86 -2.82 5.81
N ALA A 125 2.60 -3.12 5.59
CA ALA A 125 2.12 -4.47 5.29
C ALA A 125 1.90 -4.72 3.78
N GLY A 126 2.62 -3.99 2.90
CA GLY A 126 2.67 -4.25 1.47
C GLY A 126 1.65 -3.51 0.63
N ASP A 127 1.73 -3.69 -0.69
CA ASP A 127 0.99 -2.95 -1.72
C ASP A 127 1.27 -1.44 -1.67
N MET A 128 2.56 -1.11 -1.68
CA MET A 128 3.02 0.27 -1.56
C MET A 128 2.88 1.07 -2.85
N PHE A 129 3.13 0.45 -4.02
CA PHE A 129 3.54 1.18 -5.23
C PHE A 129 2.43 1.45 -6.22
N GLN A 130 1.73 0.41 -6.67
CA GLN A 130 0.83 0.46 -7.81
C GLN A 130 -0.48 1.16 -7.45
N GLY A 131 -0.88 2.18 -8.24
CA GLY A 131 -2.20 2.84 -8.09
C GLY A 131 -2.28 4.26 -8.62
N THR A 132 -1.33 5.14 -8.30
CA THR A 132 -1.34 6.54 -8.76
C THR A 132 -0.26 6.82 -9.80
N LEU A 133 -0.49 7.82 -10.66
CA LEU A 133 0.51 8.22 -11.65
C LEU A 133 1.79 8.74 -11.00
N GLU A 134 1.69 9.40 -9.85
CA GLU A 134 2.85 9.87 -9.08
C GLU A 134 3.80 8.73 -8.73
N SER A 135 3.26 7.58 -8.39
CA SER A 135 4.03 6.38 -8.07
C SER A 135 4.39 5.57 -9.33
N ASN A 136 3.40 5.31 -10.19
CA ASN A 136 3.55 4.35 -11.29
C ASN A 136 4.55 4.82 -12.37
N LEU A 137 4.66 6.13 -12.64
CA LEU A 137 5.61 6.66 -13.64
C LEU A 137 7.09 6.36 -13.32
N ASN A 138 7.39 5.93 -12.11
CA ASN A 138 8.73 5.54 -11.67
C ASN A 138 8.67 4.25 -10.82
N GLU A 139 7.71 3.37 -11.10
CA GLU A 139 7.63 2.04 -10.48
C GLU A 139 7.77 2.07 -8.95
N GLY A 140 7.15 3.05 -8.28
CA GLY A 140 7.19 3.18 -6.83
C GLY A 140 8.42 3.90 -6.23
N GLN A 141 9.37 4.38 -7.03
CA GLN A 141 10.59 5.04 -6.54
C GLN A 141 10.29 6.18 -5.56
N VAL A 142 9.29 7.02 -5.85
CA VAL A 142 8.91 8.13 -4.98
C VAL A 142 8.38 7.68 -3.62
N VAL A 143 7.70 6.52 -3.57
CA VAL A 143 7.22 5.93 -2.32
C VAL A 143 8.40 5.49 -1.46
N VAL A 144 9.37 4.78 -2.04
CA VAL A 144 10.60 4.35 -1.34
C VAL A 144 11.37 5.56 -0.81
N ALA A 145 11.52 6.62 -1.62
CA ALA A 145 12.20 7.84 -1.18
C ALA A 145 11.51 8.51 0.03
N ALA A 146 10.16 8.58 0.01
CA ALA A 146 9.38 9.12 1.12
C ALA A 146 9.43 8.21 2.36
N TYR A 147 9.34 6.89 2.20
CA TYR A 147 9.45 5.92 3.31
C TYR A 147 10.84 5.95 3.96
N ASN A 148 11.90 6.12 3.17
CA ASN A 148 13.25 6.35 3.67
C ASN A 148 13.33 7.59 4.57
N ALA A 149 12.65 8.67 4.20
CA ALA A 149 12.63 9.92 4.97
C ALA A 149 11.73 9.81 6.22
N LEU A 150 10.61 9.10 6.14
CA LEU A 150 9.72 8.80 7.26
C LEU A 150 10.37 7.88 8.30
N GLY A 151 11.39 7.09 7.89
CA GLY A 151 12.10 6.14 8.76
C GLY A 151 11.29 4.87 9.02
N TYR A 152 10.72 4.28 7.98
CA TYR A 152 10.16 2.93 8.06
C TYR A 152 11.24 1.93 8.47
N ALA A 153 10.87 0.97 9.28
CA ALA A 153 11.77 -0.08 9.77
C ALA A 153 11.74 -1.33 8.89
N ALA A 154 10.62 -1.62 8.26
CA ALA A 154 10.43 -2.72 7.33
C ALA A 154 9.13 -2.55 6.54
N ALA A 155 9.03 -3.21 5.38
CA ALA A 155 7.79 -3.35 4.62
C ALA A 155 7.63 -4.80 4.16
N ALA A 156 6.43 -5.37 4.26
CA ALA A 156 6.15 -6.67 3.63
C ALA A 156 6.00 -6.50 2.11
N VAL A 157 6.28 -7.56 1.36
CA VAL A 157 5.97 -7.63 -0.07
C VAL A 157 4.51 -8.05 -0.24
N GLY A 158 3.69 -7.20 -0.86
CA GLY A 158 2.33 -7.52 -1.25
C GLY A 158 2.24 -8.11 -2.66
N ASN A 159 1.03 -8.27 -3.20
CA ASN A 159 0.85 -8.78 -4.55
C ASN A 159 1.13 -7.72 -5.62
N HIS A 160 0.85 -6.46 -5.34
CA HIS A 160 1.06 -5.37 -6.30
C HIS A 160 2.50 -4.88 -6.42
N GLU A 161 3.43 -5.34 -5.59
CA GLU A 161 4.86 -5.16 -5.81
C GLU A 161 5.36 -5.91 -7.06
N PHE A 162 4.61 -6.90 -7.56
CA PHE A 162 4.93 -7.65 -8.78
C PHE A 162 4.32 -7.05 -10.06
N ASP A 163 3.55 -5.98 -10.00
CA ASP A 163 2.81 -5.45 -11.16
C ASP A 163 3.71 -4.82 -12.23
N TYR A 164 4.91 -4.35 -11.88
CA TYR A 164 5.78 -3.64 -12.83
C TYR A 164 6.70 -4.53 -13.67
N GLY A 165 7.00 -5.75 -13.21
CA GLY A 165 7.87 -6.67 -13.95
C GLY A 165 9.32 -6.19 -14.11
N PRO A 166 9.87 -6.18 -15.35
CA PRO A 166 11.18 -5.61 -15.63
C PRO A 166 11.22 -4.10 -15.37
N ILE A 167 12.41 -3.55 -15.12
CA ILE A 167 12.58 -2.09 -15.05
C ILE A 167 12.27 -1.48 -16.42
N GLY A 168 11.49 -0.39 -16.46
CA GLY A 168 11.17 0.41 -17.63
C GLY A 168 9.71 0.33 -18.08
N ASP A 169 9.47 0.60 -19.36
CA ASP A 169 8.11 0.86 -19.87
C ASP A 169 7.21 -0.37 -20.01
N ARG A 170 7.69 -1.56 -19.65
CA ARG A 170 6.93 -2.81 -19.81
C ARG A 170 6.63 -3.46 -18.48
N ALA A 171 5.36 -3.70 -18.23
CA ALA A 171 4.89 -4.37 -17.02
C ALA A 171 5.13 -5.89 -17.01
N THR A 172 5.56 -6.48 -18.14
CA THR A 172 5.86 -7.94 -18.25
C THR A 172 7.09 -8.20 -19.11
N PRO A 173 7.82 -9.29 -18.87
CA PRO A 173 8.97 -9.68 -19.70
C PRO A 173 8.58 -9.87 -21.16
N ALA A 174 9.44 -9.44 -22.09
CA ALA A 174 9.32 -9.72 -23.52
C ALA A 174 10.18 -10.90 -23.95
N GLY A 175 11.14 -11.29 -23.13
CA GLY A 175 12.04 -12.39 -23.43
C GLY A 175 12.82 -12.88 -22.21
N PRO A 176 13.61 -13.95 -22.37
CA PRO A 176 14.29 -14.61 -21.26
C PRO A 176 15.40 -13.78 -20.60
N GLN A 177 15.77 -12.65 -21.20
CA GLN A 177 16.77 -11.72 -20.63
C GLN A 177 16.17 -10.69 -19.70
N ASP A 178 14.84 -10.53 -19.71
CA ASP A 178 14.15 -9.59 -18.85
C ASP A 178 13.95 -10.21 -17.47
N ASP A 179 14.37 -9.50 -16.42
CA ASP A 179 14.07 -9.94 -15.05
C ASP A 179 12.60 -9.60 -14.70
N PRO A 180 11.73 -10.62 -14.53
CA PRO A 180 10.32 -10.39 -14.24
C PRO A 180 10.05 -9.72 -12.87
N ARG A 181 11.05 -9.53 -12.06
CA ARG A 181 11.00 -8.83 -10.75
C ARG A 181 12.01 -7.67 -10.69
N GLY A 182 12.44 -7.18 -11.83
CA GLY A 182 13.47 -6.13 -11.92
C GLY A 182 13.10 -4.86 -11.18
N ALA A 183 11.87 -4.37 -11.37
CA ALA A 183 11.37 -3.18 -10.69
C ALA A 183 11.32 -3.38 -9.17
N LEU A 184 10.71 -4.46 -8.68
CA LEU A 184 10.66 -4.80 -7.25
C LEU A 184 12.05 -4.86 -6.63
N LYS A 185 12.99 -5.58 -7.25
CA LYS A 185 14.37 -5.70 -6.76
C LYS A 185 15.08 -4.35 -6.74
N SER A 186 14.86 -3.50 -7.75
CA SER A 186 15.43 -2.15 -7.80
C SER A 186 14.89 -1.28 -6.66
N ARG A 187 13.58 -1.27 -6.44
CA ARG A 187 12.96 -0.52 -5.34
C ARG A 187 13.43 -1.01 -3.98
N ALA A 188 13.54 -2.32 -3.79
CA ALA A 188 14.07 -2.89 -2.56
C ALA A 188 15.53 -2.46 -2.32
N ALA A 189 16.37 -2.46 -3.37
CA ALA A 189 17.77 -2.03 -3.26
C ALA A 189 17.92 -0.53 -2.91
N GLU A 190 16.99 0.34 -3.31
CA GLU A 190 16.96 1.77 -2.99
C GLU A 190 16.47 2.06 -1.56
N ALA A 191 15.75 1.11 -0.94
CA ALA A 191 15.21 1.27 0.39
C ALA A 191 16.29 1.16 1.48
N ARG A 192 16.20 2.02 2.50
CA ARG A 192 17.03 1.96 3.71
C ARG A 192 16.47 1.01 4.77
N PHE A 193 15.37 0.37 4.48
CA PHE A 193 14.68 -0.64 5.27
C PHE A 193 14.52 -1.91 4.43
N PRO A 194 14.52 -3.10 5.02
CA PRO A 194 14.35 -4.34 4.26
C PRO A 194 12.90 -4.52 3.80
N PHE A 195 12.75 -5.11 2.62
CA PHE A 195 11.50 -5.72 2.19
C PHE A 195 11.45 -7.14 2.75
N LEU A 196 10.30 -7.54 3.29
CA LEU A 196 10.15 -8.80 4.01
C LEU A 196 9.23 -9.77 3.25
N ALA A 197 9.70 -11.00 3.03
CA ALA A 197 9.04 -12.01 2.20
C ALA A 197 9.35 -13.43 2.71
N ALA A 198 8.87 -13.79 3.91
CA ALA A 198 9.19 -15.09 4.51
C ALA A 198 8.51 -16.28 3.81
N ASN A 199 7.32 -16.07 3.22
CA ASN A 199 6.55 -17.15 2.60
C ASN A 199 6.51 -17.09 1.06
N ILE A 200 7.27 -16.19 0.44
CA ILE A 200 7.49 -16.23 -1.01
C ILE A 200 8.68 -17.16 -1.27
N ILE A 201 8.43 -18.27 -1.92
CA ILE A 201 9.38 -19.36 -2.12
C ILE A 201 9.84 -19.39 -3.58
N ASP A 202 11.14 -19.48 -3.80
CA ASP A 202 11.71 -19.77 -5.09
C ASP A 202 11.58 -21.29 -5.34
N GLU A 203 10.81 -21.68 -6.37
CA GLU A 203 10.53 -23.08 -6.68
C GLU A 203 11.77 -23.88 -7.04
N SER A 204 12.82 -23.22 -7.53
CA SER A 204 14.07 -23.90 -7.91
C SER A 204 14.94 -24.29 -6.71
N THR A 205 14.83 -23.54 -5.61
CA THR A 205 15.61 -23.76 -4.38
C THR A 205 14.77 -24.29 -3.22
N GLU A 206 13.45 -24.23 -3.35
CA GLU A 206 12.47 -24.53 -2.29
C GLU A 206 12.68 -23.69 -1.01
N MET A 207 13.36 -22.55 -1.14
CA MET A 207 13.69 -21.64 -0.02
C MET A 207 13.02 -20.28 -0.21
N PRO A 208 12.82 -19.53 0.89
CA PRO A 208 12.36 -18.14 0.80
C PRO A 208 13.29 -17.33 -0.11
N VAL A 209 12.69 -16.50 -0.97
CA VAL A 209 13.44 -15.64 -1.90
C VAL A 209 14.46 -14.77 -1.17
N ARG A 210 15.63 -14.60 -1.79
CA ARG A 210 16.69 -13.72 -1.30
C ARG A 210 17.17 -12.85 -2.46
N TRP A 211 16.58 -11.68 -2.56
CA TRP A 211 16.98 -10.66 -3.52
C TRP A 211 17.67 -9.51 -2.78
N PRO A 212 18.33 -8.58 -3.48
CA PRO A 212 18.93 -7.40 -2.83
C PRO A 212 17.93 -6.70 -1.93
N ASN A 213 18.26 -6.59 -0.63
CA ASN A 213 17.44 -6.03 0.44
C ASN A 213 16.02 -6.64 0.59
N VAL A 214 15.81 -7.87 0.10
CA VAL A 214 14.61 -8.68 0.33
C VAL A 214 14.99 -9.92 1.14
N GLN A 215 14.32 -10.11 2.28
CA GLN A 215 14.64 -11.18 3.24
C GLN A 215 13.40 -11.61 4.03
N PRO A 216 13.41 -12.78 4.71
CA PRO A 216 12.25 -13.24 5.47
C PRO A 216 11.83 -12.34 6.63
N SER A 217 12.79 -11.79 7.35
CA SER A 217 12.57 -11.04 8.60
C SER A 217 13.77 -10.18 8.97
N THR A 218 13.58 -9.25 9.91
CA THR A 218 14.65 -8.41 10.46
C THR A 218 14.51 -8.22 11.97
N ILE A 219 15.57 -7.78 12.63
CA ILE A 219 15.54 -7.32 14.03
C ILE A 219 15.99 -5.86 14.06
N VAL A 220 15.21 -5.01 14.74
CA VAL A 220 15.53 -3.60 14.96
C VAL A 220 15.50 -3.28 16.45
N ASP A 221 16.27 -2.28 16.86
CA ASP A 221 16.22 -1.76 18.23
C ASP A 221 15.26 -0.56 18.30
N VAL A 222 14.33 -0.60 19.25
CA VAL A 222 13.39 0.49 19.51
C VAL A 222 13.43 0.82 21.00
N ALA A 223 14.10 1.90 21.37
CA ALA A 223 14.27 2.34 22.75
C ALA A 223 14.89 1.25 23.67
N GLY A 224 15.83 0.44 23.12
CA GLY A 224 16.49 -0.66 23.82
C GLY A 224 15.71 -1.99 23.81
N VAL A 225 14.57 -2.05 23.12
CA VAL A 225 13.80 -3.29 22.89
C VAL A 225 14.18 -3.89 21.55
N ARG A 226 14.59 -5.15 21.53
CA ARG A 226 14.90 -5.89 20.30
C ARG A 226 13.62 -6.42 19.68
N VAL A 227 13.13 -5.73 18.65
CA VAL A 227 11.89 -6.06 17.94
C VAL A 227 12.23 -6.84 16.66
N GLY A 228 11.78 -8.09 16.58
CA GLY A 228 11.77 -8.89 15.37
C GLY A 228 10.55 -8.54 14.51
N ILE A 229 10.74 -8.44 13.20
CA ILE A 229 9.66 -8.20 12.24
C ILE A 229 9.71 -9.29 11.18
N VAL A 230 8.61 -10.01 10.98
CA VAL A 230 8.46 -11.05 9.94
C VAL A 230 7.50 -10.53 8.88
N GLY A 231 7.85 -10.66 7.59
CA GLY A 231 6.96 -10.30 6.49
C GLY A 231 6.36 -11.53 5.83
N VAL A 232 5.05 -11.54 5.63
CA VAL A 232 4.34 -12.57 4.85
C VAL A 232 3.31 -11.94 3.92
N THR A 233 3.01 -12.63 2.82
CA THR A 233 1.98 -12.23 1.86
C THR A 233 0.86 -13.28 1.79
N THR A 234 -0.31 -12.86 1.30
CA THR A 234 -1.52 -13.68 1.18
C THR A 234 -1.30 -14.91 0.29
N SER A 235 -2.02 -15.98 0.57
CA SER A 235 -2.06 -17.17 -0.30
C SER A 235 -2.55 -16.87 -1.72
N ALA A 236 -3.26 -15.76 -1.91
CA ALA A 236 -3.78 -15.33 -3.21
C ALA A 236 -2.77 -14.52 -4.06
N THR A 237 -1.58 -14.21 -3.56
CA THR A 237 -0.62 -13.30 -4.21
C THR A 237 -0.40 -13.63 -5.69
N LEU A 238 -0.10 -14.89 -6.03
CA LEU A 238 0.22 -15.26 -7.41
C LEU A 238 -0.97 -15.17 -8.37
N SER A 239 -2.20 -15.25 -7.86
CA SER A 239 -3.42 -15.10 -8.65
C SER A 239 -3.98 -13.68 -8.67
N ALA A 240 -3.43 -12.80 -7.84
CA ALA A 240 -3.88 -11.41 -7.66
C ALA A 240 -2.88 -10.37 -8.23
N THR A 241 -1.92 -10.81 -9.05
CA THR A 241 -0.92 -9.98 -9.74
C THR A 241 -0.63 -10.53 -11.14
N MET A 242 0.35 -9.92 -11.83
CA MET A 242 0.75 -10.32 -13.18
C MET A 242 1.45 -11.69 -13.16
N ALA A 243 0.80 -12.73 -13.66
CA ALA A 243 1.32 -14.10 -13.64
C ALA A 243 2.70 -14.22 -14.29
N ALA A 244 2.98 -13.47 -15.37
CA ALA A 244 4.30 -13.47 -16.04
C ALA A 244 5.44 -13.01 -15.11
N ASN A 245 5.14 -12.21 -14.10
CA ASN A 245 6.13 -11.66 -13.16
C ASN A 245 6.36 -12.58 -11.95
N THR A 246 5.52 -13.60 -11.77
CA THR A 246 5.59 -14.52 -10.62
C THR A 246 5.98 -15.95 -10.99
N VAL A 247 6.35 -16.19 -12.25
CA VAL A 247 6.82 -17.50 -12.72
C VAL A 247 7.99 -18.00 -11.86
N GLY A 248 7.94 -19.26 -11.42
CA GLY A 248 8.96 -19.88 -10.57
C GLY A 248 8.87 -19.49 -9.09
N LEU A 249 7.74 -18.91 -8.67
CA LEU A 249 7.45 -18.61 -7.28
C LEU A 249 6.27 -19.43 -6.76
N ALA A 250 6.34 -19.80 -5.49
CA ALA A 250 5.26 -20.43 -4.75
C ALA A 250 5.00 -19.65 -3.45
N ILE A 251 3.80 -19.79 -2.87
CA ILE A 251 3.46 -19.19 -1.57
C ILE A 251 3.32 -20.29 -0.53
N ALA A 252 4.20 -20.26 0.47
CA ALA A 252 4.09 -21.17 1.62
C ALA A 252 2.95 -20.73 2.56
N PRO A 253 2.35 -21.67 3.34
CA PRO A 253 1.29 -21.37 4.28
C PRO A 253 1.73 -20.34 5.34
N LEU A 254 0.90 -19.30 5.58
CA LEU A 254 1.26 -18.13 6.39
C LEU A 254 1.54 -18.49 7.86
N ALA A 255 0.63 -19.19 8.54
CA ALA A 255 0.76 -19.44 9.98
C ALA A 255 1.98 -20.31 10.33
N PRO A 256 2.26 -21.44 9.66
CA PRO A 256 3.49 -22.20 9.88
C PRO A 256 4.76 -21.40 9.62
N THR A 257 4.78 -20.59 8.53
CA THR A 257 5.94 -19.75 8.19
C THR A 257 6.19 -18.68 9.26
N LEU A 258 5.13 -17.99 9.70
CA LEU A 258 5.23 -17.00 10.78
C LEU A 258 5.74 -17.64 12.08
N ALA A 259 5.21 -18.81 12.45
CA ALA A 259 5.61 -19.50 13.68
C ALA A 259 7.10 -19.91 13.65
N ALA A 260 7.56 -20.47 12.53
CA ALA A 260 8.95 -20.89 12.36
C ALA A 260 9.90 -19.68 12.39
N GLU A 261 9.60 -18.64 11.65
CA GLU A 261 10.45 -17.46 11.54
C GLU A 261 10.46 -16.64 12.84
N ALA A 262 9.32 -16.49 13.52
CA ALA A 262 9.23 -15.87 14.83
C ALA A 262 10.07 -16.62 15.88
N THR A 263 10.05 -17.95 15.87
CA THR A 263 10.89 -18.78 16.73
C THR A 263 12.37 -18.53 16.45
N ARG A 264 12.78 -18.44 15.18
CA ARG A 264 14.15 -18.12 14.78
C ARG A 264 14.57 -16.73 15.25
N LEU A 265 13.71 -15.72 15.13
CA LEU A 265 13.97 -14.36 15.60
C LEU A 265 14.16 -14.31 17.12
N ARG A 266 13.31 -15.02 17.89
CA ARG A 266 13.46 -15.12 19.34
C ARG A 266 14.78 -15.80 19.74
N ALA A 267 15.16 -16.87 19.05
CA ALA A 267 16.47 -17.52 19.23
C ALA A 267 17.63 -16.57 18.90
N SER A 268 17.43 -15.62 17.99
CA SER A 268 18.38 -14.57 17.63
C SER A 268 18.34 -13.35 18.57
N GLY A 269 17.56 -13.42 19.66
CA GLY A 269 17.49 -12.42 20.72
C GLY A 269 16.42 -11.34 20.53
N ALA A 270 15.43 -11.52 19.65
CA ALA A 270 14.25 -10.66 19.63
C ALA A 270 13.39 -10.95 20.87
N THR A 271 13.04 -9.92 21.63
CA THR A 271 12.17 -10.03 22.80
C THR A 271 10.72 -9.71 22.49
N VAL A 272 10.48 -8.96 21.41
CA VAL A 272 9.18 -8.68 20.81
C VAL A 272 9.20 -9.18 19.37
N VAL A 273 8.12 -9.78 18.88
CA VAL A 273 7.98 -10.20 17.49
C VAL A 273 6.68 -9.68 16.90
N ILE A 274 6.77 -8.95 15.78
CA ILE A 274 5.65 -8.38 15.04
C ILE A 274 5.57 -9.05 13.66
N ALA A 275 4.37 -9.46 13.25
CA ALA A 275 4.13 -9.86 11.89
C ALA A 275 3.67 -8.64 11.06
N SER A 276 4.32 -8.40 9.92
CA SER A 276 3.86 -7.54 8.86
C SER A 276 3.25 -8.44 7.79
N ALA A 277 1.92 -8.49 7.73
CA ALA A 277 1.20 -9.50 6.94
C ALA A 277 0.37 -8.82 5.85
N HIS A 278 0.78 -8.98 4.59
CA HIS A 278 -0.09 -8.63 3.47
C HIS A 278 -1.19 -9.69 3.31
N ALA A 279 -1.99 -9.81 4.35
CA ALA A 279 -3.17 -10.68 4.44
C ALA A 279 -4.19 -9.97 5.33
N GLY A 280 -5.46 -10.01 4.95
CA GLY A 280 -6.42 -9.10 5.56
C GLY A 280 -7.68 -9.75 6.09
N GLY A 281 -8.47 -8.87 6.67
CA GLY A 281 -9.83 -9.10 7.14
C GLY A 281 -10.63 -7.82 7.05
N ARG A 282 -11.86 -7.86 7.55
CA ARG A 282 -12.78 -6.73 7.55
C ARG A 282 -13.52 -6.63 8.86
N CYS A 283 -13.48 -5.46 9.49
CA CYS A 283 -14.34 -5.08 10.62
C CYS A 283 -15.02 -3.74 10.31
N THR A 284 -16.14 -3.43 10.97
CA THR A 284 -16.91 -2.21 10.75
C THR A 284 -17.13 -1.38 12.02
N ALA A 285 -16.85 -1.91 13.20
CA ALA A 285 -16.87 -1.22 14.49
C ALA A 285 -15.53 -1.44 15.20
N PHE A 286 -15.06 -0.47 15.97
CA PHE A 286 -13.71 -0.46 16.56
C PHE A 286 -13.69 -0.01 18.04
N GLU A 287 -14.84 0.15 18.67
CA GLU A 287 -14.97 0.67 20.03
C GLU A 287 -14.48 -0.34 21.08
N ASN A 288 -14.66 -1.63 20.79
CA ASN A 288 -14.22 -2.73 21.66
C ASN A 288 -13.31 -3.70 20.88
N PRO A 289 -11.99 -3.70 21.12
CA PRO A 289 -11.06 -4.58 20.42
C PRO A 289 -11.32 -6.08 20.60
N SER A 290 -12.00 -6.49 21.67
CA SER A 290 -12.32 -7.91 21.93
C SER A 290 -13.64 -8.35 21.30
N ASP A 291 -14.46 -7.43 20.78
CA ASP A 291 -15.72 -7.74 20.13
C ASP A 291 -15.52 -7.95 18.62
N LEU A 292 -15.56 -9.19 18.19
CA LEU A 292 -15.40 -9.58 16.80
C LEU A 292 -16.73 -9.67 16.02
N SER A 293 -17.85 -9.27 16.60
CA SER A 293 -19.18 -9.39 15.98
C SER A 293 -19.33 -8.58 14.69
N SER A 294 -18.59 -7.46 14.57
CA SER A 294 -18.54 -6.63 13.37
C SER A 294 -17.56 -7.11 12.32
N CYS A 295 -16.80 -8.18 12.59
CA CYS A 295 -15.74 -8.68 11.73
C CYS A 295 -16.22 -9.86 10.87
N GLY A 296 -15.66 -10.00 9.67
CA GLY A 296 -15.84 -11.20 8.85
C GLY A 296 -15.17 -12.40 9.51
N GLY A 297 -15.96 -13.38 9.99
CA GLY A 297 -15.47 -14.47 10.85
C GLY A 297 -14.44 -15.41 10.20
N ASP A 298 -14.42 -15.52 8.88
CA ASP A 298 -13.55 -16.44 8.11
C ASP A 298 -12.53 -15.71 7.23
N GLU A 299 -12.11 -14.51 7.63
CA GLU A 299 -11.06 -13.77 6.92
C GLU A 299 -9.66 -14.37 7.17
N GLU A 300 -8.77 -14.26 6.17
CA GLU A 300 -7.46 -14.93 6.17
C GLU A 300 -6.63 -14.61 7.40
N ILE A 301 -6.49 -13.32 7.74
CA ILE A 301 -5.64 -12.91 8.87
C ILE A 301 -6.15 -13.41 10.21
N PHE A 302 -7.49 -13.56 10.38
CA PHE A 302 -8.06 -14.08 11.61
C PHE A 302 -7.85 -15.59 11.74
N ARG A 303 -7.90 -16.34 10.62
CA ARG A 303 -7.53 -17.77 10.60
C ARG A 303 -6.06 -17.95 10.95
N VAL A 304 -5.19 -17.10 10.37
CA VAL A 304 -3.74 -17.11 10.67
C VAL A 304 -3.51 -16.86 12.16
N ALA A 305 -4.09 -15.81 12.73
CA ALA A 305 -3.92 -15.48 14.15
C ALA A 305 -4.37 -16.61 15.08
N ARG A 306 -5.50 -17.27 14.77
CA ARG A 306 -5.99 -18.42 15.56
C ARG A 306 -5.13 -19.69 15.43
N ALA A 307 -4.41 -19.82 14.30
CA ALA A 307 -3.55 -20.97 14.05
C ALA A 307 -2.13 -20.81 14.62
N LEU A 308 -1.74 -19.60 15.03
CA LEU A 308 -0.43 -19.35 15.64
C LEU A 308 -0.35 -19.94 17.05
N PRO A 309 0.78 -20.55 17.44
CA PRO A 309 1.03 -20.91 18.83
C PRO A 309 1.04 -19.66 19.72
N GLY A 310 0.45 -19.77 20.92
CA GLY A 310 0.39 -18.65 21.87
C GLY A 310 1.77 -18.07 22.19
N GLY A 311 1.89 -16.74 22.16
CA GLY A 311 3.10 -15.99 22.50
C GLY A 311 4.26 -16.07 21.50
N VAL A 312 4.07 -16.69 20.32
CA VAL A 312 5.10 -16.72 19.28
C VAL A 312 5.20 -15.38 18.55
N VAL A 313 4.05 -14.72 18.30
CA VAL A 313 3.92 -13.38 17.74
C VAL A 313 3.19 -12.49 18.74
N ASP A 314 3.69 -11.27 18.98
CA ASP A 314 3.12 -10.33 19.94
C ASP A 314 2.09 -9.38 19.31
N ALA A 315 2.17 -9.13 18.00
CA ALA A 315 1.24 -8.26 17.29
C ALA A 315 1.29 -8.46 15.77
N ILE A 316 0.26 -8.02 15.05
CA ILE A 316 0.14 -8.10 13.58
C ILE A 316 -0.26 -6.74 13.01
N VAL A 317 0.48 -6.28 12.00
CA VAL A 317 0.07 -5.24 11.05
C VAL A 317 -0.42 -5.96 9.78
N ALA A 318 -1.69 -5.74 9.41
CA ALA A 318 -2.37 -6.45 8.33
C ALA A 318 -2.68 -5.53 7.13
N GLY A 319 -2.94 -6.11 5.94
CA GLY A 319 -3.23 -5.38 4.70
C GLY A 319 -4.12 -6.15 3.72
N HIS A 320 -4.01 -5.88 2.41
CA HIS A 320 -4.61 -6.59 1.28
C HIS A 320 -6.12 -6.37 1.05
N ARG A 321 -6.93 -6.30 2.10
CA ARG A 321 -8.41 -6.24 1.95
C ARG A 321 -8.97 -4.83 1.90
N HIS A 322 -8.16 -3.80 2.15
CA HIS A 322 -8.53 -2.39 2.16
C HIS A 322 -9.60 -2.02 3.20
N PHE A 323 -9.71 -2.79 4.28
CA PHE A 323 -10.63 -2.52 5.39
C PHE A 323 -9.88 -2.24 6.68
N GLY A 324 -10.56 -1.57 7.61
CA GLY A 324 -10.03 -1.34 8.95
C GLY A 324 -10.09 -2.60 9.82
N ILE A 325 -9.07 -2.76 10.65
CA ILE A 325 -9.03 -3.72 11.77
C ILE A 325 -8.39 -2.99 12.96
N ALA A 326 -8.96 -3.16 14.15
CA ALA A 326 -8.39 -2.72 15.43
C ALA A 326 -8.87 -3.67 16.53
N HIS A 327 -8.47 -4.94 16.43
CA HIS A 327 -9.04 -6.01 17.25
C HIS A 327 -7.96 -6.94 17.78
N GLU A 328 -8.33 -7.69 18.83
CA GLU A 328 -7.54 -8.79 19.37
C GLU A 328 -8.14 -10.12 18.93
N VAL A 329 -7.32 -10.99 18.37
CA VAL A 329 -7.71 -12.34 17.97
C VAL A 329 -6.73 -13.34 18.56
N ALA A 330 -7.22 -14.29 19.34
CA ALA A 330 -6.40 -15.28 20.06
C ALA A 330 -5.28 -14.65 20.93
N GLY A 331 -5.55 -13.49 21.55
CA GLY A 331 -4.58 -12.75 22.36
C GLY A 331 -3.57 -11.91 21.56
N ILE A 332 -3.72 -11.82 20.24
CA ILE A 332 -2.83 -11.09 19.36
C ILE A 332 -3.52 -9.81 18.88
N PRO A 333 -3.01 -8.60 19.18
CA PRO A 333 -3.49 -7.36 18.61
C PRO A 333 -3.23 -7.29 17.10
N ILE A 334 -4.25 -6.93 16.34
CA ILE A 334 -4.20 -6.81 14.88
C ILE A 334 -4.72 -5.43 14.47
N VAL A 335 -3.96 -4.70 13.65
CA VAL A 335 -4.39 -3.45 13.04
C VAL A 335 -4.27 -3.50 11.52
N SER A 336 -5.20 -2.84 10.83
CA SER A 336 -5.17 -2.54 9.40
C SER A 336 -5.84 -1.19 9.15
N SER A 337 -5.41 -0.44 8.14
CA SER A 337 -5.69 0.99 8.00
C SER A 337 -6.32 1.40 6.67
N TYR A 338 -7.20 0.57 6.12
CA TYR A 338 -7.84 0.81 4.81
C TYR A 338 -6.81 0.78 3.66
N SER A 339 -6.81 1.81 2.79
CA SER A 339 -5.91 1.93 1.64
C SER A 339 -5.73 3.37 1.18
N GLY A 340 -4.81 3.60 0.23
CA GLY A 340 -4.59 4.88 -0.42
C GLY A 340 -3.98 5.95 0.49
N GLY A 341 -3.24 5.54 1.53
CA GLY A 341 -2.56 6.46 2.43
C GLY A 341 -3.50 7.38 3.22
N ARG A 342 -4.76 6.99 3.44
CA ARG A 342 -5.79 7.81 4.09
C ARG A 342 -5.76 7.75 5.61
N ALA A 343 -5.23 6.66 6.16
CA ALA A 343 -5.21 6.38 7.59
C ALA A 343 -3.99 5.55 7.96
N PHE A 344 -3.73 5.40 9.25
CA PHE A 344 -2.79 4.43 9.79
C PHE A 344 -3.42 3.66 10.95
N GLY A 345 -2.95 2.43 11.17
CA GLY A 345 -3.25 1.63 12.34
C GLY A 345 -2.22 1.88 13.45
N ARG A 346 -2.62 1.72 14.71
CA ARG A 346 -1.71 1.82 15.84
C ARG A 346 -2.06 0.82 16.92
N PHE A 347 -1.04 0.22 17.49
CA PHE A 347 -1.10 -0.37 18.82
C PHE A 347 0.13 0.03 19.62
N ASP A 348 -0.03 0.14 20.92
CA ASP A 348 1.04 0.39 21.88
C ASP A 348 1.33 -0.90 22.63
N LEU A 349 2.58 -1.35 22.60
CA LEU A 349 3.07 -2.49 23.37
C LEU A 349 3.75 -1.96 24.64
N ILE A 350 3.25 -2.38 25.79
CA ILE A 350 3.85 -2.06 27.08
C ILE A 350 4.89 -3.14 27.39
N VAL A 351 6.14 -2.74 27.42
CA VAL A 351 7.29 -3.66 27.51
C VAL A 351 7.97 -3.49 28.87
N ASP A 352 8.20 -4.57 29.56
CA ASP A 352 9.01 -4.60 30.76
C ASP A 352 10.49 -4.35 30.43
N ARG A 353 11.10 -3.37 31.08
CA ARG A 353 12.47 -2.93 30.76
C ARG A 353 13.54 -3.97 31.10
N GLN A 354 13.28 -4.83 32.08
CA GLN A 354 14.25 -5.83 32.52
C GLN A 354 14.28 -7.03 31.61
N THR A 355 13.09 -7.50 31.18
CA THR A 355 12.96 -8.71 30.36
C THR A 355 12.86 -8.42 28.87
N GLY A 356 12.51 -7.18 28.49
CA GLY A 356 12.21 -6.78 27.10
C GLY A 356 10.90 -7.37 26.57
N ARG A 357 10.07 -8.02 27.40
CA ARG A 357 8.85 -8.70 26.98
C ARG A 357 7.63 -7.81 27.10
N VAL A 358 6.66 -8.04 26.24
CA VAL A 358 5.34 -7.39 26.28
C VAL A 358 4.58 -7.89 27.50
N THR A 359 4.10 -6.96 28.35
CA THR A 359 3.28 -7.24 29.53
C THR A 359 1.80 -6.94 29.29
N SER A 360 1.52 -5.97 28.42
CA SER A 360 0.16 -5.62 27.99
C SER A 360 0.22 -4.82 26.69
N HIS A 361 -0.93 -4.60 26.06
CA HIS A 361 -1.01 -3.78 24.87
C HIS A 361 -2.27 -2.91 24.88
N ARG A 362 -2.28 -1.90 24.02
CA ARG A 362 -3.44 -1.06 23.73
C ARG A 362 -3.61 -0.93 22.23
N ILE A 363 -4.81 -1.22 21.73
CA ILE A 363 -5.18 -1.12 20.32
C ILE A 363 -5.96 0.17 20.11
N PHE A 364 -5.71 0.87 19.01
CA PHE A 364 -6.43 2.10 18.65
C PHE A 364 -7.20 1.89 17.35
N PRO A 365 -8.40 2.47 17.23
CA PRO A 365 -9.11 2.52 15.95
C PRO A 365 -8.21 3.08 14.83
N PRO A 366 -8.42 2.68 13.56
CA PRO A 366 -7.70 3.28 12.44
C PRO A 366 -7.81 4.81 12.48
N ARG A 367 -6.68 5.50 12.43
CA ARG A 367 -6.62 6.96 12.53
C ARG A 367 -6.54 7.59 11.15
N ASP A 368 -7.58 8.33 10.78
CA ASP A 368 -7.56 9.15 9.57
C ASP A 368 -6.47 10.22 9.64
N LEU A 369 -5.77 10.40 8.52
CA LEU A 369 -4.81 11.48 8.31
C LEU A 369 -5.56 12.72 7.84
N CYS A 370 -5.83 13.64 8.74
CA CYS A 370 -6.57 14.87 8.45
C CYS A 370 -5.66 16.09 8.60
N ALA A 371 -5.71 17.02 7.66
CA ALA A 371 -5.11 18.35 7.83
C ALA A 371 -5.97 19.18 8.80
N THR A 372 -7.28 19.07 8.66
CA THR A 372 -8.28 19.72 9.52
C THR A 372 -9.33 18.70 9.95
N GLN A 373 -9.93 18.94 11.12
CA GLN A 373 -10.94 18.05 11.68
C GLN A 373 -12.16 18.85 12.17
N ASP A 374 -13.29 18.18 12.15
CA ASP A 374 -14.51 18.67 12.81
C ASP A 374 -14.32 18.61 14.33
N PRO A 375 -14.61 19.72 15.06
CA PRO A 375 -14.35 19.79 16.49
C PRO A 375 -15.22 18.83 17.33
N ALA A 376 -16.41 18.46 16.86
CA ALA A 376 -17.34 17.60 17.60
C ALA A 376 -17.09 16.12 17.31
N THR A 377 -16.90 15.74 16.03
CA THR A 377 -16.78 14.35 15.61
C THR A 377 -15.34 13.86 15.47
N ARG A 378 -14.38 14.81 15.42
CA ARG A 378 -12.95 14.53 15.13
C ARG A 378 -12.70 13.90 13.76
N ALA A 379 -13.71 13.78 12.93
CA ALA A 379 -13.58 13.33 11.54
C ALA A 379 -12.85 14.38 10.68
N CYS A 380 -12.26 13.97 9.57
CA CYS A 380 -11.66 14.90 8.63
C CYS A 380 -12.70 15.91 8.14
N ALA A 381 -12.44 17.19 8.34
CA ALA A 381 -13.26 18.25 7.81
C ALA A 381 -12.77 18.63 6.40
N ARG A 382 -13.71 19.04 5.53
CA ARG A 382 -13.32 19.62 4.24
C ARG A 382 -12.68 21.00 4.48
N LEU A 383 -11.63 21.32 3.75
CA LEU A 383 -10.94 22.63 3.84
C LEU A 383 -11.89 23.82 3.64
N SER A 384 -13.03 23.62 2.97
CA SER A 384 -14.06 24.63 2.73
C SER A 384 -15.07 24.82 3.88
N SER A 385 -15.03 24.01 4.94
CA SER A 385 -15.96 24.17 6.07
C SER A 385 -15.44 25.24 7.04
N GLY A 386 -16.18 26.31 7.24
CA GLY A 386 -15.80 27.45 8.10
C GLY A 386 -15.63 27.13 9.60
N THR A 387 -15.93 25.90 10.03
CA THR A 387 -15.81 25.42 11.41
C THR A 387 -14.66 24.44 11.63
N ALA A 388 -13.90 24.12 10.59
CA ALA A 388 -12.80 23.17 10.67
C ALA A 388 -11.64 23.71 11.52
N LEU A 389 -11.14 22.90 12.44
CA LEU A 389 -9.94 23.19 13.23
C LEU A 389 -8.73 22.42 12.69
N PRO A 390 -7.51 22.93 12.84
CA PRO A 390 -6.32 22.12 12.61
C PRO A 390 -6.40 20.79 13.38
N SER A 391 -5.99 19.70 12.74
CA SER A 391 -5.93 18.41 13.44
C SER A 391 -4.90 18.45 14.56
N ASP A 392 -5.18 17.75 15.66
CA ASP A 392 -4.22 17.50 16.72
C ASP A 392 -3.97 16.01 16.92
N TYR A 393 -2.76 15.67 17.36
CA TYR A 393 -2.39 14.30 17.71
C TYR A 393 -1.34 14.31 18.81
N GLU A 394 -1.53 13.48 19.84
CA GLU A 394 -0.68 13.46 21.04
C GLU A 394 -0.53 14.86 21.70
N GLY A 395 -1.63 15.63 21.72
CA GLY A 395 -1.67 16.98 22.33
C GLY A 395 -0.91 18.05 21.55
N ARG A 396 -0.59 17.83 20.27
CA ARG A 396 0.14 18.78 19.42
C ARG A 396 -0.58 18.96 18.07
N PRO A 397 -0.60 20.18 17.51
CA PRO A 397 -1.10 20.41 16.16
C PRO A 397 -0.35 19.54 15.15
N VAL A 398 -1.07 18.98 14.19
CA VAL A 398 -0.49 18.24 13.07
C VAL A 398 -0.14 19.22 11.96
N ALA A 399 1.12 19.22 11.54
CA ALA A 399 1.59 19.98 10.39
C ALA A 399 2.16 19.02 9.34
N ALA A 400 1.72 19.17 8.10
CA ALA A 400 2.29 18.43 6.97
C ALA A 400 3.79 18.73 6.83
N SER A 401 4.55 17.77 6.38
CA SER A 401 6.01 17.84 6.27
C SER A 401 6.43 18.46 4.95
N ALA A 402 7.05 19.62 5.00
CA ALA A 402 7.64 20.26 3.82
C ALA A 402 8.80 19.44 3.20
N ASP A 403 9.49 18.63 4.00
CA ASP A 403 10.57 17.77 3.52
C ASP A 403 10.01 16.62 2.66
N ILE A 404 8.92 16.00 3.12
CA ILE A 404 8.20 14.98 2.33
C ILE A 404 7.63 15.62 1.06
N ASP A 405 6.98 16.78 1.14
CA ASP A 405 6.46 17.48 -0.05
C ASP A 405 7.56 17.76 -1.08
N ARG A 406 8.77 18.13 -0.62
CA ARG A 406 9.92 18.36 -1.51
C ARG A 406 10.39 17.06 -2.19
N ILE A 407 10.36 15.94 -1.49
CA ILE A 407 10.67 14.62 -2.07
C ILE A 407 9.65 14.24 -3.13
N LEU A 408 8.37 14.51 -2.90
CA LEU A 408 7.28 14.15 -3.80
C LEU A 408 7.20 15.06 -5.05
N ALA A 409 7.64 16.32 -4.95
CA ALA A 409 7.44 17.36 -5.96
C ALA A 409 7.83 16.95 -7.41
N PRO A 410 8.98 16.30 -7.67
CA PRO A 410 9.34 15.90 -9.03
C PRO A 410 8.37 14.87 -9.65
N ALA A 411 7.88 13.92 -8.85
CA ALA A 411 6.91 12.92 -9.31
C ALA A 411 5.53 13.55 -9.56
N VAL A 412 5.12 14.46 -8.68
CA VAL A 412 3.86 15.21 -8.81
C VAL A 412 3.84 16.04 -10.08
N GLU A 413 4.93 16.73 -10.40
CA GLU A 413 4.99 17.57 -11.62
C GLU A 413 4.93 16.71 -12.88
N ARG A 414 5.65 15.58 -12.93
CA ARG A 414 5.55 14.64 -14.05
C ARG A 414 4.13 14.10 -14.20
N ALA A 415 3.51 13.66 -13.11
CA ALA A 415 2.16 13.14 -13.13
C ALA A 415 1.12 14.17 -13.55
N ARG A 416 1.29 15.45 -13.17
CA ARG A 416 0.38 16.55 -13.51
C ARG A 416 0.23 16.72 -15.03
N SER A 417 1.33 16.67 -15.77
CA SER A 417 1.32 16.82 -17.22
C SER A 417 0.52 15.70 -17.90
N VAL A 418 0.69 14.46 -17.44
CA VAL A 418 -0.01 13.28 -17.96
C VAL A 418 -1.49 13.31 -17.55
N LYS A 419 -1.79 13.60 -16.29
CA LYS A 419 -3.18 13.68 -15.75
C LYS A 419 -4.01 14.73 -16.47
N GLY A 420 -3.39 15.86 -16.86
CA GLY A 420 -4.06 17.00 -17.49
C GLY A 420 -4.51 16.74 -18.94
N ARG A 421 -4.00 15.71 -19.61
CA ARG A 421 -4.37 15.39 -21.02
C ARG A 421 -5.87 15.19 -21.14
N ARG A 422 -6.52 16.08 -21.90
CA ARG A 422 -7.97 15.98 -22.15
C ARG A 422 -8.28 14.85 -23.12
N LEU A 423 -9.34 14.11 -22.83
CA LEU A 423 -9.96 13.16 -23.75
C LEU A 423 -11.24 13.75 -24.29
N ASN A 424 -11.58 13.39 -25.54
CA ASN A 424 -12.78 13.90 -26.23
C ASN A 424 -14.05 13.24 -25.67
N GLY A 425 -14.39 13.51 -24.40
CA GLY A 425 -15.53 12.89 -23.73
C GLY A 425 -15.95 13.64 -22.47
N ARG A 426 -17.18 13.37 -22.02
CA ARG A 426 -17.76 13.95 -20.82
C ARG A 426 -18.60 12.92 -20.07
N ILE A 427 -18.52 12.93 -18.76
CA ILE A 427 -19.38 12.17 -17.84
C ILE A 427 -20.44 13.13 -17.32
N ALA A 428 -21.71 12.84 -17.57
CA ALA A 428 -22.82 13.68 -17.13
C ALA A 428 -23.06 13.59 -15.63
N ASP A 429 -23.06 12.36 -15.10
CA ASP A 429 -23.40 12.02 -13.72
C ASP A 429 -22.21 11.31 -13.05
N PRO A 430 -21.92 11.53 -11.76
CA PRO A 430 -20.87 10.78 -11.08
C PRO A 430 -21.14 9.26 -11.13
N LEU A 431 -20.16 8.48 -11.58
CA LEU A 431 -20.25 7.03 -11.65
C LEU A 431 -19.46 6.41 -10.50
N ARG A 432 -20.14 5.59 -9.68
CA ARG A 432 -19.57 4.99 -8.48
C ARG A 432 -18.94 3.63 -8.76
N ARG A 433 -17.80 3.38 -8.12
CA ARG A 433 -17.22 2.05 -8.01
C ARG A 433 -18.02 1.22 -7.02
N THR A 434 -18.33 -0.02 -7.38
CA THR A 434 -18.94 -1.01 -6.49
C THR A 434 -18.34 -2.39 -6.78
N ASN A 435 -18.54 -3.34 -5.86
CA ASN A 435 -18.21 -4.75 -6.07
C ASN A 435 -19.35 -5.54 -6.73
N GLU A 436 -20.41 -4.84 -7.13
CA GLU A 436 -21.56 -5.35 -7.86
C GLU A 436 -21.61 -4.76 -9.27
N GLU A 437 -22.58 -5.17 -10.10
CA GLU A 437 -22.82 -4.54 -11.38
C GLU A 437 -23.09 -3.05 -11.18
N SER A 438 -22.35 -2.20 -11.89
CA SER A 438 -22.42 -0.74 -11.77
C SER A 438 -22.38 -0.07 -13.14
N ALA A 439 -22.92 1.15 -13.21
CA ALA A 439 -22.81 1.98 -14.42
C ALA A 439 -21.34 2.20 -14.83
N LEU A 440 -20.43 2.38 -13.86
CA LEU A 440 -19.00 2.51 -14.13
C LEU A 440 -18.40 1.21 -14.68
N GLY A 441 -18.73 0.07 -14.09
CA GLY A 441 -18.26 -1.24 -14.55
C GLY A 441 -18.73 -1.54 -15.97
N ASN A 442 -20.01 -1.24 -16.24
CA ASN A 442 -20.58 -1.39 -17.56
C ASN A 442 -19.90 -0.48 -18.59
N LEU A 443 -19.60 0.78 -18.23
CA LEU A 443 -18.92 1.73 -19.11
C LEU A 443 -17.49 1.27 -19.45
N VAL A 444 -16.73 0.82 -18.47
CA VAL A 444 -15.36 0.31 -18.68
C VAL A 444 -15.36 -0.91 -19.60
N ALA A 445 -16.30 -1.85 -19.40
CA ALA A 445 -16.44 -3.00 -20.28
C ALA A 445 -16.86 -2.60 -21.70
N ASP A 446 -17.72 -1.58 -21.85
CA ASP A 446 -18.11 -1.05 -23.16
C ASP A 446 -16.93 -0.42 -23.89
N TRP A 447 -16.15 0.38 -23.18
CA TRP A 447 -14.95 1.01 -23.74
C TRP A 447 -13.92 -0.04 -24.18
N ALA A 448 -13.65 -1.05 -23.36
CA ALA A 448 -12.73 -2.13 -23.70
C ALA A 448 -13.21 -2.92 -24.93
N ARG A 449 -14.52 -3.29 -24.98
CA ARG A 449 -15.09 -3.96 -26.13
C ARG A 449 -14.98 -3.14 -27.42
N ALA A 450 -15.33 -1.86 -27.33
CA ALA A 450 -15.33 -0.97 -28.49
C ALA A 450 -13.90 -0.65 -28.97
N ALA A 451 -12.94 -0.46 -28.06
CA ALA A 451 -11.54 -0.24 -28.39
C ALA A 451 -10.93 -1.43 -29.14
N ALA A 452 -11.22 -2.65 -28.69
CA ALA A 452 -10.75 -3.89 -29.31
C ALA A 452 -11.54 -4.31 -30.56
N GLY A 453 -12.69 -3.69 -30.84
CA GLY A 453 -13.59 -4.12 -31.93
C GLY A 453 -14.09 -5.55 -31.73
N ALA A 454 -14.32 -5.98 -30.49
CA ALA A 454 -14.70 -7.34 -30.14
C ALA A 454 -16.23 -7.51 -30.06
N ASP A 455 -16.71 -8.77 -30.14
CA ASP A 455 -18.12 -9.11 -29.94
C ASP A 455 -18.54 -8.93 -28.49
N VAL A 456 -17.65 -9.33 -27.56
CA VAL A 456 -17.85 -9.33 -26.11
C VAL A 456 -16.60 -8.76 -25.43
N ALA A 457 -16.76 -8.08 -24.31
CA ALA A 457 -15.65 -7.84 -23.39
C ALA A 457 -15.90 -8.51 -22.04
N ILE A 458 -14.82 -8.99 -21.45
CA ILE A 458 -14.76 -9.49 -20.07
C ILE A 458 -13.72 -8.66 -19.32
N ALA A 459 -14.16 -8.01 -18.25
CA ALA A 459 -13.32 -7.31 -17.29
C ALA A 459 -13.69 -7.76 -15.84
N ASN A 460 -12.99 -7.26 -14.84
CA ASN A 460 -13.23 -7.57 -13.44
C ASN A 460 -13.50 -6.30 -12.62
N SER A 461 -14.38 -6.40 -11.62
CA SER A 461 -14.69 -5.27 -10.74
C SER A 461 -13.47 -4.84 -9.90
N GLY A 462 -12.55 -5.75 -9.59
CA GLY A 462 -11.28 -5.47 -8.91
C GLY A 462 -10.33 -4.57 -9.70
N GLY A 463 -10.44 -4.58 -11.03
CA GLY A 463 -9.68 -3.70 -11.93
C GLY A 463 -10.13 -2.24 -11.92
N ILE A 464 -11.29 -1.93 -11.30
CA ILE A 464 -11.80 -0.57 -11.14
C ILE A 464 -11.41 -0.04 -9.76
N ARG A 465 -10.57 1.00 -9.71
CA ARG A 465 -9.93 1.45 -8.46
C ARG A 465 -10.48 2.75 -7.90
N ALA A 466 -11.17 3.58 -8.69
CA ALA A 466 -11.73 4.85 -8.25
C ALA A 466 -13.10 5.11 -8.86
N ASP A 467 -13.87 6.02 -8.23
CA ASP A 467 -15.07 6.61 -8.81
C ASP A 467 -14.71 7.48 -10.02
N LEU A 468 -15.63 7.64 -10.97
CA LEU A 468 -15.47 8.56 -12.09
C LEU A 468 -16.38 9.77 -11.88
N PRO A 469 -15.83 10.96 -11.52
CA PRO A 469 -16.65 12.14 -11.27
C PRO A 469 -17.24 12.72 -12.55
N ALA A 470 -18.37 13.44 -12.41
CA ALA A 470 -18.97 14.21 -13.50
C ALA A 470 -18.00 15.27 -14.04
N GLY A 471 -18.15 15.61 -15.32
CA GLY A 471 -17.36 16.65 -15.98
C GLY A 471 -16.57 16.16 -17.19
N PRO A 472 -15.71 17.00 -17.76
CA PRO A 472 -14.82 16.63 -18.87
C PRO A 472 -13.92 15.46 -18.49
N LEU A 473 -13.75 14.52 -19.41
CA LEU A 473 -12.87 13.38 -19.19
C LEU A 473 -11.42 13.78 -19.47
N THR A 474 -10.53 13.39 -18.54
CA THR A 474 -9.07 13.53 -18.70
C THR A 474 -8.41 12.17 -18.59
N PHE A 475 -7.19 12.05 -19.11
CA PHE A 475 -6.42 10.82 -18.95
C PHE A 475 -6.23 10.45 -17.47
N GLY A 476 -5.98 11.45 -16.60
CA GLY A 476 -5.85 11.22 -15.17
C GLY A 476 -7.10 10.64 -14.51
N ARG A 477 -8.30 11.03 -14.94
CA ARG A 477 -9.55 10.46 -14.46
C ARG A 477 -9.74 9.02 -14.94
N LEU A 478 -9.43 8.73 -16.19
CA LEU A 478 -9.42 7.37 -16.73
C LEU A 478 -8.39 6.50 -16.01
N TYR A 479 -7.18 7.05 -15.82
CA TYR A 479 -6.10 6.37 -15.10
C TYR A 479 -6.51 5.99 -13.67
N ALA A 480 -7.11 6.90 -12.92
CA ALA A 480 -7.57 6.61 -11.56
C ALA A 480 -8.60 5.46 -11.52
N VAL A 481 -9.44 5.34 -12.55
CA VAL A 481 -10.42 4.25 -12.66
C VAL A 481 -9.73 2.92 -12.99
N THR A 482 -8.77 2.91 -13.93
CA THR A 482 -8.08 1.69 -14.40
C THR A 482 -6.57 1.91 -14.40
N PRO A 483 -5.89 1.90 -13.21
CA PRO A 483 -4.48 2.29 -13.09
C PRO A 483 -3.48 1.19 -13.48
N PHE A 484 -3.95 0.04 -13.91
CA PHE A 484 -3.10 -1.08 -14.29
C PHE A 484 -2.59 -0.97 -15.73
N ASP A 485 -1.35 -1.37 -15.96
CA ASP A 485 -0.74 -1.41 -17.29
C ASP A 485 -0.97 -2.77 -17.98
N ASN A 486 -2.14 -3.38 -17.68
CA ASN A 486 -2.56 -4.62 -18.31
C ASN A 486 -2.67 -4.47 -19.83
N ARG A 487 -2.14 -5.46 -20.56
CA ARG A 487 -2.17 -5.49 -22.03
C ARG A 487 -3.54 -5.92 -22.52
N GLU A 488 -3.97 -5.33 -23.62
CA GLU A 488 -5.20 -5.70 -24.30
C GLU A 488 -5.04 -7.04 -25.03
N MET A 489 -5.84 -8.01 -24.64
CA MET A 489 -5.87 -9.33 -25.24
C MET A 489 -7.20 -9.58 -25.95
N THR A 490 -7.15 -10.29 -27.04
CA THR A 490 -8.35 -10.88 -27.64
C THR A 490 -8.21 -12.40 -27.71
N LEU A 491 -9.35 -13.08 -27.60
CA LEU A 491 -9.44 -14.54 -27.62
C LEU A 491 -10.80 -14.99 -28.15
N THR A 492 -10.95 -16.28 -28.41
CA THR A 492 -12.23 -16.86 -28.86
C THR A 492 -12.85 -17.71 -27.75
N LEU A 493 -14.10 -17.42 -27.39
CA LEU A 493 -14.94 -18.30 -26.57
C LEU A 493 -16.18 -18.76 -27.36
N THR A 494 -16.62 -19.99 -27.10
CA THR A 494 -17.96 -20.42 -27.52
C THR A 494 -19.03 -19.88 -26.56
N GLY A 495 -20.30 -19.90 -26.99
CA GLY A 495 -21.38 -19.50 -26.10
C GLY A 495 -21.50 -20.39 -24.86
N GLU A 496 -21.20 -21.69 -24.98
CA GLU A 496 -21.13 -22.63 -23.87
C GLU A 496 -20.04 -22.22 -22.87
N GLU A 497 -18.83 -21.93 -23.37
CA GLU A 497 -17.71 -21.51 -22.53
C GLU A 497 -17.98 -20.21 -21.81
N LEU A 498 -18.57 -19.23 -22.49
CA LEU A 498 -18.94 -17.95 -21.86
C LEU A 498 -19.98 -18.15 -20.74
N ARG A 499 -20.97 -19.07 -20.94
CA ARG A 499 -21.90 -19.45 -19.85
C ARG A 499 -21.19 -20.07 -18.68
N ARG A 500 -20.23 -20.96 -18.90
CA ARG A 500 -19.44 -21.63 -17.86
C ARG A 500 -18.61 -20.62 -17.05
N VAL A 501 -17.96 -19.67 -17.72
CA VAL A 501 -17.21 -18.56 -17.09
C VAL A 501 -18.12 -17.75 -16.17
N ILE A 502 -19.30 -17.32 -16.67
CA ILE A 502 -20.22 -16.50 -15.89
C ILE A 502 -20.81 -17.30 -14.71
N ALA A 503 -21.24 -18.55 -14.92
CA ALA A 503 -21.78 -19.40 -13.86
C ALA A 503 -20.76 -19.60 -12.75
N ASN A 504 -19.50 -19.93 -13.11
CA ASN A 504 -18.43 -20.10 -12.14
C ASN A 504 -18.20 -18.82 -11.34
N ASN A 505 -18.10 -17.65 -11.97
CA ASN A 505 -17.90 -16.38 -11.26
C ASN A 505 -19.06 -16.05 -10.32
N LEU A 506 -20.31 -16.34 -10.69
CA LEU A 506 -21.47 -16.12 -9.84
C LEU A 506 -21.50 -17.05 -8.61
N GLN A 507 -20.92 -18.24 -8.70
CA GLN A 507 -20.87 -19.25 -7.61
C GLN A 507 -19.67 -19.09 -6.68
N HIS A 508 -18.74 -18.18 -6.98
CA HIS A 508 -17.52 -17.93 -6.18
C HIS A 508 -17.47 -16.51 -5.63
N ARG A 509 -16.73 -16.34 -4.54
CA ARG A 509 -16.38 -15.02 -3.99
C ARG A 509 -15.24 -14.40 -4.83
N GLY A 510 -15.00 -13.12 -4.65
CA GLY A 510 -13.95 -12.37 -5.36
C GLY A 510 -14.54 -11.33 -6.30
N SER A 511 -13.74 -10.87 -7.26
CA SER A 511 -14.16 -9.87 -8.24
C SER A 511 -15.35 -10.31 -9.05
N LEU A 512 -16.35 -9.43 -9.21
CA LEU A 512 -17.45 -9.68 -10.13
C LEU A 512 -16.94 -9.55 -11.56
N ILE A 513 -17.34 -10.49 -12.42
CA ILE A 513 -17.17 -10.37 -13.85
C ILE A 513 -17.98 -9.17 -14.39
N LEU A 514 -17.36 -8.32 -15.19
CA LEU A 514 -18.00 -7.24 -15.92
C LEU A 514 -18.07 -7.64 -17.40
N ILE A 515 -19.25 -7.55 -18.00
CA ILE A 515 -19.45 -7.98 -19.39
C ILE A 515 -20.01 -6.87 -20.26
N SER A 516 -19.66 -6.88 -21.53
CA SER A 516 -20.24 -6.03 -22.57
C SER A 516 -20.50 -6.84 -23.84
N GLY A 517 -21.50 -6.45 -24.61
CA GLY A 517 -21.92 -7.11 -25.87
C GLY A 517 -22.88 -8.27 -25.68
N VAL A 518 -23.11 -8.72 -24.46
CA VAL A 518 -24.10 -9.74 -24.09
C VAL A 518 -24.79 -9.38 -22.77
N ARG A 519 -26.00 -9.92 -22.58
CA ARG A 519 -26.76 -9.96 -21.33
C ARG A 519 -26.84 -11.40 -20.85
N ALA A 520 -26.60 -11.64 -19.57
CA ALA A 520 -26.64 -12.95 -18.95
C ALA A 520 -27.75 -12.99 -17.89
N THR A 521 -28.61 -13.99 -17.98
CA THR A 521 -29.60 -14.31 -16.96
C THR A 521 -29.29 -15.69 -16.40
N ALA A 522 -29.02 -15.76 -15.10
CA ALA A 522 -28.78 -17.00 -14.39
C ALA A 522 -30.00 -17.37 -13.54
N ALA A 523 -30.38 -18.64 -13.56
CA ALA A 523 -31.46 -19.20 -12.74
C ALA A 523 -31.06 -20.57 -12.20
N CYS A 524 -31.51 -20.88 -11.00
CA CYS A 524 -31.38 -22.23 -10.44
C CYS A 524 -32.42 -23.17 -11.04
N GLY A 525 -31.97 -24.34 -11.46
CA GLY A 525 -32.84 -25.41 -11.96
C GLY A 525 -32.20 -26.77 -11.75
N SER A 526 -32.93 -27.72 -11.13
CA SER A 526 -32.44 -29.07 -10.82
C SER A 526 -31.13 -29.09 -9.99
N GLY A 527 -30.99 -28.11 -9.08
CA GLY A 527 -29.79 -27.99 -8.22
C GLY A 527 -28.56 -27.39 -8.91
N GLU A 528 -28.69 -26.89 -10.13
CA GLU A 528 -27.61 -26.28 -10.89
C GLU A 528 -27.92 -24.84 -11.29
N LEU A 529 -26.89 -24.00 -11.40
CA LEU A 529 -26.99 -22.63 -11.91
C LEU A 529 -26.89 -22.66 -13.44
N ARG A 530 -27.98 -22.34 -14.12
CA ARG A 530 -28.04 -22.26 -15.59
C ARG A 530 -28.00 -20.82 -16.04
N VAL A 531 -27.14 -20.51 -17.01
CA VAL A 531 -26.95 -19.17 -17.59
C VAL A 531 -27.46 -19.15 -19.01
N THR A 532 -28.33 -18.19 -19.33
CA THR A 532 -28.73 -17.89 -20.70
C THR A 532 -28.12 -16.58 -21.16
N LEU A 533 -27.69 -16.50 -22.43
CA LEU A 533 -27.02 -15.33 -23.00
C LEU A 533 -27.82 -14.78 -24.17
N ARG A 534 -27.93 -13.45 -24.21
CA ARG A 534 -28.52 -12.71 -25.34
C ARG A 534 -27.58 -11.61 -25.79
N ARG A 535 -27.43 -11.41 -27.12
CA ARG A 535 -26.79 -10.23 -27.71
C ARG A 535 -27.84 -9.15 -27.96
N ASP A 536 -27.44 -7.88 -27.91
CA ASP A 536 -28.28 -6.79 -28.40
C ASP A 536 -28.33 -6.81 -29.95
N PRO A 537 -29.51 -6.71 -30.61
CA PRO A 537 -30.86 -6.41 -30.10
C PRO A 537 -31.72 -7.64 -29.74
N GLY A 538 -31.22 -8.65 -29.04
CA GLY A 538 -32.05 -9.72 -28.47
C GLY A 538 -31.82 -11.12 -29.05
N ARG A 539 -30.84 -11.33 -29.94
CA ARG A 539 -30.46 -12.65 -30.46
C ARG A 539 -29.91 -13.53 -29.33
N THR A 540 -30.46 -14.74 -29.21
CA THR A 540 -29.92 -15.74 -28.28
C THR A 540 -28.54 -16.21 -28.77
N VAL A 541 -27.57 -16.32 -27.84
CA VAL A 541 -26.27 -16.92 -28.09
C VAL A 541 -26.41 -18.43 -27.93
N THR A 542 -26.08 -19.18 -28.99
CA THR A 542 -26.09 -20.65 -28.96
C THR A 542 -24.77 -21.18 -28.36
N ASP A 543 -24.71 -22.47 -28.01
CA ASP A 543 -23.52 -23.11 -27.46
C ASP A 543 -22.32 -23.06 -28.41
N THR A 544 -22.58 -23.13 -29.71
CA THR A 544 -21.58 -23.20 -30.78
C THR A 544 -21.17 -21.83 -31.32
N ASP A 545 -21.88 -20.75 -30.99
CA ASP A 545 -21.52 -19.40 -31.44
C ASP A 545 -20.08 -19.07 -30.98
N ARG A 546 -19.23 -18.74 -31.94
CA ARG A 546 -17.86 -18.29 -31.67
C ARG A 546 -17.84 -16.79 -31.48
N LEU A 547 -17.37 -16.33 -30.34
CA LEU A 547 -17.35 -14.92 -29.94
C LEU A 547 -15.91 -14.46 -29.80
N ARG A 548 -15.54 -13.38 -30.48
CA ARG A 548 -14.29 -12.67 -30.20
C ARG A 548 -14.45 -11.88 -28.91
N VAL A 549 -13.64 -12.21 -27.93
CA VAL A 549 -13.70 -11.64 -26.59
C VAL A 549 -12.48 -10.75 -26.35
N ALA A 550 -12.71 -9.50 -25.96
CA ALA A 550 -11.66 -8.61 -25.44
C ALA A 550 -11.52 -8.79 -23.92
N THR A 551 -10.29 -8.85 -23.45
CA THR A 551 -9.96 -8.96 -22.03
C THR A 551 -8.56 -8.39 -21.76
N SER A 552 -8.06 -8.56 -20.55
CA SER A 552 -6.68 -8.22 -20.18
C SER A 552 -5.78 -9.46 -20.13
N ASP A 553 -4.47 -9.27 -20.29
CA ASP A 553 -3.45 -10.30 -20.07
C ASP A 553 -3.53 -10.90 -18.66
N PHE A 554 -3.83 -10.07 -17.63
CA PHE A 554 -4.08 -10.54 -16.27
C PHE A 554 -5.18 -11.60 -16.21
N LEU A 555 -6.34 -11.33 -16.81
CA LEU A 555 -7.47 -12.28 -16.83
C LEU A 555 -7.17 -13.48 -17.73
N ALA A 556 -6.52 -13.27 -18.89
CA ALA A 556 -6.14 -14.34 -19.80
C ALA A 556 -5.13 -15.33 -19.16
N ALA A 557 -4.26 -14.84 -18.29
CA ALA A 557 -3.33 -15.66 -17.53
C ALA A 557 -3.93 -16.33 -16.27
N GLY A 558 -5.23 -16.19 -16.04
CA GLY A 558 -5.94 -16.81 -14.91
C GLY A 558 -6.20 -15.92 -13.72
N GLY A 559 -5.87 -14.61 -13.81
CA GLY A 559 -6.12 -13.64 -12.75
C GLY A 559 -7.58 -13.62 -12.30
N ASP A 560 -7.81 -13.42 -11.00
CA ASP A 560 -9.12 -13.52 -10.33
C ASP A 560 -9.89 -14.85 -10.59
N GLY A 561 -9.27 -15.85 -11.22
CA GLY A 561 -9.87 -17.13 -11.57
C GLY A 561 -11.02 -17.05 -12.59
N ILE A 562 -11.24 -15.90 -13.23
CA ILE A 562 -12.44 -15.66 -14.06
C ILE A 562 -12.45 -16.56 -15.30
N LEU A 563 -11.34 -16.64 -16.03
CA LEU A 563 -11.24 -17.45 -17.26
C LEU A 563 -10.74 -18.89 -17.02
N THR A 564 -10.35 -19.23 -15.80
CA THR A 564 -9.83 -20.58 -15.42
C THR A 564 -10.78 -21.73 -15.84
N PRO A 565 -12.13 -21.63 -15.77
CA PRO A 565 -13.02 -22.72 -16.14
C PRO A 565 -12.93 -23.15 -17.61
N VAL A 566 -12.32 -22.34 -18.48
CA VAL A 566 -12.23 -22.56 -19.93
C VAL A 566 -10.78 -22.61 -20.43
N SER A 567 -9.83 -22.76 -19.52
CA SER A 567 -8.40 -22.95 -19.86
C SER A 567 -8.17 -24.37 -20.43
N PRO A 568 -7.27 -24.56 -21.40
CA PRO A 568 -6.47 -23.52 -22.08
C PRO A 568 -7.31 -22.68 -23.06
N LEU A 569 -6.99 -21.37 -23.10
CA LEU A 569 -7.69 -20.42 -23.97
C LEU A 569 -7.28 -20.60 -25.44
N ARG A 570 -8.20 -20.27 -26.38
CA ARG A 570 -7.98 -20.38 -27.81
C ARG A 570 -7.85 -19.02 -28.48
N ASP A 571 -7.06 -18.98 -29.56
CA ASP A 571 -6.85 -17.83 -30.43
C ASP A 571 -6.43 -16.58 -29.63
N VAL A 572 -5.63 -16.78 -28.59
CA VAL A 572 -5.17 -15.69 -27.71
C VAL A 572 -4.18 -14.82 -28.47
N LYS A 573 -4.51 -13.53 -28.54
CA LYS A 573 -3.71 -12.53 -29.25
C LYS A 573 -3.48 -11.32 -28.36
N ASP A 574 -2.22 -10.91 -28.20
CA ASP A 574 -1.84 -9.62 -27.64
C ASP A 574 -2.01 -8.53 -28.71
N GLU A 575 -2.85 -7.52 -28.45
CA GLU A 575 -3.09 -6.43 -29.37
C GLU A 575 -1.99 -5.34 -29.36
N GLY A 576 -0.92 -5.54 -28.57
CA GLY A 576 0.28 -4.70 -28.59
C GLY A 576 0.18 -3.41 -27.80
N ARG A 577 -0.87 -3.20 -26.99
CA ARG A 577 -1.10 -1.96 -26.24
C ARG A 577 -1.71 -2.24 -24.85
N VAL A 578 -1.62 -1.26 -23.97
CA VAL A 578 -2.29 -1.28 -22.67
C VAL A 578 -3.78 -1.04 -22.86
N VAL A 579 -4.65 -1.79 -22.15
CA VAL A 579 -6.12 -1.67 -22.21
C VAL A 579 -6.56 -0.22 -22.03
N ARG A 580 -6.05 0.47 -21.01
CA ARG A 580 -6.37 1.87 -20.72
C ARG A 580 -6.02 2.80 -21.87
N ASP A 581 -4.89 2.59 -22.52
CA ASP A 581 -4.45 3.44 -23.64
C ASP A 581 -5.30 3.21 -24.88
N GLY A 582 -5.66 1.95 -25.16
CA GLY A 582 -6.63 1.61 -26.20
C GLY A 582 -7.99 2.28 -25.97
N ILE A 583 -8.47 2.28 -24.73
CA ILE A 583 -9.68 3.01 -24.32
C ILE A 583 -9.52 4.52 -24.53
N ALA A 584 -8.40 5.11 -24.09
CA ALA A 584 -8.14 6.55 -24.24
C ALA A 584 -8.14 6.97 -25.72
N ASP A 585 -7.50 6.20 -26.59
CA ASP A 585 -7.44 6.43 -28.01
C ASP A 585 -8.82 6.27 -28.68
N TRP A 586 -9.60 5.29 -28.24
CA TRP A 586 -10.96 5.11 -28.72
C TRP A 586 -11.87 6.29 -28.30
N ILE A 587 -11.79 6.74 -27.04
CA ILE A 587 -12.53 7.90 -26.54
C ILE A 587 -12.12 9.17 -27.32
N GLN A 588 -10.84 9.35 -27.63
CA GLN A 588 -10.37 10.51 -28.38
C GLN A 588 -11.02 10.59 -29.78
N ARG A 589 -11.25 9.45 -30.42
CA ARG A 589 -11.87 9.36 -31.76
C ARG A 589 -13.39 9.39 -31.76
N HIS A 590 -14.03 8.82 -30.71
CA HIS A 590 -15.48 8.53 -30.70
C HIS A 590 -16.18 9.13 -29.46
N GLY A 591 -15.55 10.09 -28.82
CA GLY A 591 -16.03 10.62 -27.55
C GLY A 591 -17.39 11.28 -27.65
N ARG A 592 -18.15 11.14 -26.58
CA ARG A 592 -19.48 11.71 -26.39
C ARG A 592 -19.71 12.03 -24.92
N THR A 593 -20.92 12.42 -24.58
CA THR A 593 -21.36 12.48 -23.18
C THR A 593 -22.02 11.15 -22.79
N TRP A 594 -21.57 10.54 -21.69
CA TRP A 594 -22.15 9.33 -21.09
C TRP A 594 -22.99 9.69 -19.88
N ARG A 595 -24.17 9.05 -19.75
CA ARG A 595 -25.12 9.22 -18.66
C ARG A 595 -25.30 7.91 -17.89
N ALA A 596 -25.42 7.98 -16.56
CA ALA A 596 -25.61 6.80 -15.72
C ALA A 596 -26.83 5.96 -16.14
N ALA A 597 -27.95 6.62 -16.48
CA ALA A 597 -29.18 5.97 -16.90
C ALA A 597 -29.07 5.21 -18.24
N GLU A 598 -28.10 5.53 -19.10
CA GLU A 598 -27.82 4.78 -20.34
C GLU A 598 -27.06 3.49 -20.06
N LEU A 599 -26.29 3.46 -18.96
CA LEU A 599 -25.33 2.41 -18.63
C LEU A 599 -25.91 1.31 -17.74
N LEU A 600 -26.79 1.70 -16.82
CA LEU A 600 -27.44 0.76 -15.89
C LEU A 600 -28.77 1.30 -15.40
N THR A 601 -29.85 0.52 -15.65
CA THR A 601 -31.16 0.66 -15.02
C THR A 601 -31.64 -0.69 -14.53
N ALA A 602 -32.79 -0.75 -13.86
CA ALA A 602 -33.38 -2.02 -13.43
C ALA A 602 -33.66 -2.95 -14.62
N GLU A 603 -34.06 -2.37 -15.76
CA GLU A 603 -34.47 -3.07 -16.97
C GLU A 603 -33.31 -3.44 -17.91
N ASN A 604 -32.17 -2.75 -17.80
CA ASN A 604 -31.04 -2.95 -18.70
C ASN A 604 -29.82 -3.63 -18.04
N ARG A 605 -30.02 -4.32 -16.92
CA ARG A 605 -28.94 -5.10 -16.26
C ARG A 605 -28.31 -6.08 -17.24
N ARG A 606 -27.00 -6.23 -17.15
CA ARG A 606 -26.21 -7.20 -17.94
C ARG A 606 -26.09 -8.53 -17.25
N LEU A 607 -26.10 -8.53 -15.91
CA LEU A 607 -26.08 -9.72 -15.08
C LEU A 607 -27.31 -9.77 -14.20
N THR A 608 -28.15 -10.79 -14.40
CA THR A 608 -29.30 -11.07 -13.55
C THR A 608 -29.13 -12.47 -12.95
N PHE A 609 -29.23 -12.60 -11.62
CA PHE A 609 -29.06 -13.87 -10.93
C PHE A 609 -29.85 -13.89 -9.62
N PRO A 610 -30.23 -15.09 -9.09
CA PRO A 610 -31.00 -15.19 -7.87
C PRO A 610 -30.15 -14.90 -6.63
N GLY A 611 -30.72 -14.17 -5.67
CA GLY A 611 -30.11 -13.91 -4.37
C GLY A 611 -28.84 -13.06 -4.43
N THR A 612 -27.84 -13.41 -3.66
CA THR A 612 -26.53 -12.75 -3.55
C THR A 612 -25.39 -13.71 -3.88
N ARG A 613 -24.24 -13.18 -4.28
CA ARG A 613 -23.02 -13.97 -4.51
C ARG A 613 -22.35 -14.38 -3.20
N PRO A 614 -21.85 -15.61 -3.08
CA PRO A 614 -21.90 -16.71 -4.07
C PRO A 614 -23.28 -17.31 -4.19
N VAL A 615 -23.78 -17.43 -5.43
CA VAL A 615 -25.08 -18.03 -5.72
C VAL A 615 -25.03 -19.52 -5.36
N ARG A 616 -25.99 -19.96 -4.54
CA ARG A 616 -26.17 -21.37 -4.18
C ARG A 616 -27.52 -21.84 -4.73
N CYS A 617 -27.51 -22.94 -5.43
CA CYS A 617 -28.71 -23.60 -5.89
C CYS A 617 -28.90 -24.83 -4.98
N ASP A 618 -29.66 -24.67 -3.92
CA ASP A 618 -29.99 -25.78 -3.04
C ASP A 618 -30.77 -26.84 -3.84
N ARG A 619 -30.44 -28.10 -3.64
CA ARG A 619 -31.30 -29.18 -4.16
C ARG A 619 -32.62 -29.10 -3.40
N PRO A 620 -33.78 -29.23 -4.09
CA PRO A 620 -35.08 -29.20 -3.44
C PRO A 620 -35.24 -30.27 -2.41
#